data_05aaaba63edfdeca9b81a40a8d2fcc39
#
_entry.id   05aaaba63edfdeca9b81a40a8d2fcc39
#
_cell.length_a   1.000
_cell.length_b   1.000
_cell.length_c   1.000
_cell.angle_alpha   90.00
_cell.angle_beta   90.00
_cell.angle_gamma   90.00
#
_symmetry.space_group_name_H-M   'P 1'
#
loop_
_entity.id
_entity.type
_entity.pdbx_description
1 polymer ?
#
loop_
_entity_poly.entity_id
_entity_poly.type
_entity_poly.pdbx_seq_one_letter_code
_entity_poly.pdbx_strand_id
1 'polypeptide(L)'
;RRLTSITIPGGVTSIGMEAFSWCSGLTSITISKGVTKIGINAFWGCSSLTSVTIPNSVTSIGKGAFSACFGLTSITIPNSVTSIGDYAFWGCSRMREIHIGYKSVSGMNPSVFENVDTSVCVLYVPRGCKNAYSIADGLRSFKNIVEE
;
A
#
# COMPACT_ATOMS: atom_id res chain seq x y z
N ARG A 1 -19.82 -15.64 11.89
CA ARG A 1 -19.98 -14.26 11.37
C ARG A 1 -18.68 -13.86 10.68
N ARG A 2 -18.81 -13.29 9.49
CA ARG A 2 -17.67 -12.86 8.68
C ARG A 2 -17.17 -11.50 9.21
N LEU A 3 -15.85 -11.36 9.44
CA LEU A 3 -15.23 -10.09 9.84
C LEU A 3 -15.34 -9.09 8.70
N THR A 4 -16.01 -7.95 8.92
CA THR A 4 -16.20 -6.91 7.90
C THR A 4 -15.41 -5.63 8.18
N SER A 5 -15.10 -5.36 9.43
CA SER A 5 -14.29 -4.21 9.82
C SER A 5 -13.45 -4.55 11.05
N ILE A 6 -12.32 -3.87 11.19
CA ILE A 6 -11.46 -3.99 12.36
C ILE A 6 -10.79 -2.65 12.68
N THR A 7 -10.62 -2.40 13.96
CA THR A 7 -9.80 -1.29 14.46
C THR A 7 -8.62 -1.87 15.23
N ILE A 8 -7.42 -1.57 14.80
CA ILE A 8 -6.19 -1.91 15.52
C ILE A 8 -6.02 -0.86 16.63
N PRO A 9 -6.05 -1.25 17.91
CA PRO A 9 -6.04 -0.29 19.01
C PRO A 9 -4.66 0.35 19.24
N GLY A 10 -4.64 1.47 19.97
CA GLY A 10 -3.47 2.32 20.16
C GLY A 10 -2.26 1.68 20.88
N GLY A 11 -2.43 0.57 21.57
CA GLY A 11 -1.32 -0.15 22.22
C GLY A 11 -0.56 -1.11 21.31
N VAL A 12 -1.04 -1.33 20.07
CA VAL A 12 -0.41 -2.23 19.13
C VAL A 12 0.70 -1.51 18.38
N THR A 13 1.91 -2.07 18.37
CA THR A 13 3.10 -1.49 17.71
C THR A 13 3.42 -2.17 16.37
N SER A 14 2.91 -3.37 16.13
CA SER A 14 3.11 -4.08 14.87
C SER A 14 1.91 -4.97 14.52
N ILE A 15 1.65 -5.12 13.23
CA ILE A 15 0.72 -6.10 12.69
C ILE A 15 1.57 -7.29 12.22
N GLY A 16 1.31 -8.47 12.79
CA GLY A 16 2.12 -9.67 12.55
C GLY A 16 1.97 -10.23 11.14
N MET A 17 2.86 -11.18 10.81
CA MET A 17 2.78 -11.95 9.57
C MET A 17 1.40 -12.61 9.45
N GLU A 18 0.78 -12.46 8.28
CA GLU A 18 -0.51 -13.08 7.93
C GLU A 18 -1.68 -12.81 8.89
N ALA A 19 -1.56 -11.80 9.76
CA ALA A 19 -2.53 -11.54 10.83
C ALA A 19 -3.99 -11.47 10.34
N PHE A 20 -4.24 -10.93 9.16
CA PHE A 20 -5.57 -10.83 8.53
C PHE A 20 -5.60 -11.43 7.12
N SER A 21 -4.67 -12.35 6.83
CA SER A 21 -4.62 -13.02 5.53
C SER A 21 -5.95 -13.72 5.23
N TRP A 22 -6.42 -13.57 3.98
CA TRP A 22 -7.70 -14.15 3.51
C TRP A 22 -8.96 -13.68 4.24
N CYS A 23 -8.90 -12.57 4.98
CA CYS A 23 -10.11 -11.95 5.51
C CYS A 23 -10.92 -11.31 4.36
N SER A 24 -11.43 -12.15 3.46
CA SER A 24 -12.07 -11.73 2.20
C SER A 24 -13.35 -10.89 2.37
N GLY A 25 -13.93 -10.87 3.56
CA GLY A 25 -15.08 -10.03 3.91
C GLY A 25 -14.72 -8.68 4.51
N LEU A 26 -13.44 -8.46 4.83
CA LEU A 26 -12.98 -7.22 5.44
C LEU A 26 -13.08 -6.08 4.42
N THR A 27 -13.93 -5.09 4.69
CA THR A 27 -14.16 -3.95 3.81
C THR A 27 -13.40 -2.72 4.24
N SER A 28 -13.11 -2.61 5.55
CA SER A 28 -12.37 -1.47 6.09
C SER A 28 -11.48 -1.89 7.27
N ILE A 29 -10.38 -1.17 7.42
CA ILE A 29 -9.47 -1.31 8.56
C ILE A 29 -9.00 0.07 9.01
N THR A 30 -8.99 0.28 10.31
CA THR A 30 -8.38 1.44 10.94
C THR A 30 -7.12 1.00 11.67
N ILE A 31 -5.98 1.54 11.26
CA ILE A 31 -4.68 1.28 11.89
C ILE A 31 -4.33 2.47 12.76
N SER A 32 -4.13 2.24 14.05
CA SER A 32 -3.82 3.33 14.98
C SER A 32 -2.37 3.83 14.86
N LYS A 33 -2.15 5.06 15.34
CA LYS A 33 -0.86 5.77 15.26
C LYS A 33 0.29 5.14 16.06
N GLY A 34 0.09 4.05 16.76
CA GLY A 34 1.17 3.32 17.44
C GLY A 34 1.87 2.30 16.56
N VAL A 35 1.24 1.90 15.46
CA VAL A 35 1.76 0.83 14.59
C VAL A 35 2.93 1.35 13.77
N THR A 36 4.09 0.68 13.90
CA THR A 36 5.32 1.02 13.16
C THR A 36 5.62 0.05 12.03
N LYS A 37 5.07 -1.17 12.08
CA LYS A 37 5.34 -2.22 11.08
C LYS A 37 4.07 -2.94 10.67
N ILE A 38 3.92 -3.15 9.37
CA ILE A 38 2.90 -4.04 8.78
C ILE A 38 3.64 -5.26 8.27
N GLY A 39 3.30 -6.43 8.81
CA GLY A 39 4.00 -7.69 8.56
C GLY A 39 3.82 -8.27 7.17
N ILE A 40 4.59 -9.31 6.87
CA ILE A 40 4.51 -10.06 5.61
C ILE A 40 3.10 -10.63 5.46
N ASN A 41 2.49 -10.45 4.29
CA ASN A 41 1.15 -10.94 3.95
C ASN A 41 0.05 -10.54 4.95
N ALA A 42 0.23 -9.47 5.73
CA ALA A 42 -0.68 -9.13 6.83
C ALA A 42 -2.15 -9.03 6.39
N PHE A 43 -2.41 -8.51 5.19
CA PHE A 43 -3.75 -8.36 4.59
C PHE A 43 -3.87 -9.07 3.25
N TRP A 44 -3.03 -10.07 2.99
CA TRP A 44 -3.07 -10.81 1.73
C TRP A 44 -4.45 -11.42 1.48
N GLY A 45 -4.99 -11.18 0.28
CA GLY A 45 -6.28 -11.74 -0.09
C GLY A 45 -7.50 -11.10 0.59
N CYS A 46 -7.36 -9.94 1.23
CA CYS A 46 -8.48 -9.15 1.71
C CYS A 46 -9.24 -8.52 0.52
N SER A 47 -9.90 -9.37 -0.27
CA SER A 47 -10.45 -9.00 -1.58
C SER A 47 -11.57 -7.96 -1.56
N SER A 48 -12.25 -7.79 -0.43
CA SER A 48 -13.30 -6.78 -0.24
C SER A 48 -12.79 -5.45 0.35
N LEU A 49 -11.50 -5.37 0.72
CA LEU A 49 -10.93 -4.16 1.31
C LEU A 49 -10.91 -3.05 0.25
N THR A 50 -11.65 -1.97 0.49
CA THR A 50 -11.78 -0.85 -0.46
C THR A 50 -10.85 0.30 -0.16
N SER A 51 -10.52 0.49 1.11
CA SER A 51 -9.61 1.55 1.55
C SER A 51 -8.86 1.15 2.81
N VAL A 52 -7.67 1.69 2.98
CA VAL A 52 -6.87 1.58 4.18
C VAL A 52 -6.10 2.89 4.39
N THR A 53 -6.07 3.37 5.62
CA THR A 53 -5.24 4.51 6.00
C THR A 53 -4.00 4.00 6.72
N ILE A 54 -2.84 4.22 6.15
CA ILE A 54 -1.55 3.90 6.75
C ILE A 54 -1.09 5.12 7.57
N PRO A 55 -1.00 5.00 8.90
CA PRO A 55 -0.62 6.16 9.74
C PRO A 55 0.86 6.53 9.57
N ASN A 56 1.18 7.79 9.88
CA ASN A 56 2.54 8.34 9.81
C ASN A 56 3.54 7.70 10.79
N SER A 57 3.11 6.79 11.63
CA SER A 57 3.99 5.98 12.49
C SER A 57 4.61 4.80 11.77
N VAL A 58 4.01 4.34 10.66
CA VAL A 58 4.47 3.16 9.93
C VAL A 58 5.77 3.46 9.19
N THR A 59 6.80 2.66 9.46
CA THR A 59 8.12 2.77 8.82
C THR A 59 8.39 1.66 7.81
N SER A 60 7.68 0.52 7.93
CA SER A 60 7.87 -0.59 7.00
C SER A 60 6.56 -1.30 6.67
N ILE A 61 6.44 -1.67 5.40
CA ILE A 61 5.36 -2.50 4.85
C ILE A 61 6.00 -3.78 4.33
N GLY A 62 5.55 -4.93 4.84
CA GLY A 62 6.12 -6.23 4.53
C GLY A 62 5.80 -6.72 3.12
N LYS A 63 6.54 -7.74 2.67
CA LYS A 63 6.30 -8.45 1.42
C LYS A 63 4.84 -8.91 1.36
N GLY A 64 4.17 -8.65 0.23
CA GLY A 64 2.80 -9.08 -0.03
C GLY A 64 1.74 -8.51 0.92
N ALA A 65 2.07 -7.49 1.73
CA ALA A 65 1.19 -7.04 2.82
C ALA A 65 -0.26 -6.74 2.40
N PHE A 66 -0.47 -6.18 1.21
CA PHE A 66 -1.78 -5.90 0.61
C PHE A 66 -1.95 -6.60 -0.74
N SER A 67 -1.20 -7.66 -0.99
CA SER A 67 -1.30 -8.44 -2.23
C SER A 67 -2.69 -9.04 -2.38
N ALA A 68 -3.21 -9.05 -3.61
CA ALA A 68 -4.55 -9.55 -3.94
C ALA A 68 -5.70 -8.85 -3.17
N CYS A 69 -5.50 -7.61 -2.74
CA CYS A 69 -6.59 -6.76 -2.26
C CYS A 69 -7.33 -6.17 -3.48
N PHE A 70 -8.07 -7.02 -4.19
CA PHE A 70 -8.71 -6.66 -5.48
C PHE A 70 -9.69 -5.49 -5.39
N GLY A 71 -10.28 -5.28 -4.21
CA GLY A 71 -11.23 -4.19 -3.96
C GLY A 71 -10.58 -2.82 -3.73
N LEU A 72 -9.26 -2.78 -3.46
CA LEU A 72 -8.57 -1.56 -3.05
C LEU A 72 -8.48 -0.56 -4.22
N THR A 73 -9.06 0.62 -4.03
CA THR A 73 -9.14 1.66 -5.07
C THR A 73 -8.13 2.78 -4.91
N SER A 74 -7.67 3.01 -3.70
CA SER A 74 -6.68 4.04 -3.41
C SER A 74 -5.79 3.64 -2.24
N ILE A 75 -4.56 4.17 -2.23
CA ILE A 75 -3.61 4.01 -1.14
C ILE A 75 -2.78 5.28 -0.99
N THR A 76 -2.56 5.69 0.25
CA THR A 76 -1.58 6.72 0.60
C THR A 76 -0.46 6.09 1.39
N ILE A 77 0.76 6.17 0.87
CA ILE A 77 1.98 5.70 1.51
C ILE A 77 2.67 6.92 2.10
N PRO A 78 2.66 7.10 3.44
CA PRO A 78 3.21 8.30 4.06
C PRO A 78 4.75 8.36 3.95
N ASN A 79 5.29 9.56 4.13
CA ASN A 79 6.75 9.78 4.07
C ASN A 79 7.55 9.10 5.19
N SER A 80 6.88 8.60 6.22
CA SER A 80 7.49 7.80 7.30
C SER A 80 7.94 6.41 6.83
N VAL A 81 7.33 5.89 5.76
CA VAL A 81 7.65 4.55 5.24
C VAL A 81 9.00 4.60 4.52
N THR A 82 9.95 3.80 5.00
CA THR A 82 11.31 3.72 4.45
C THR A 82 11.57 2.42 3.70
N SER A 83 10.69 1.41 3.88
CA SER A 83 10.78 0.15 3.15
C SER A 83 9.42 -0.42 2.80
N ILE A 84 9.30 -0.91 1.57
CA ILE A 84 8.12 -1.62 1.06
C ILE A 84 8.62 -2.93 0.46
N GLY A 85 8.07 -4.03 0.96
CA GLY A 85 8.45 -5.36 0.50
C GLY A 85 7.92 -5.68 -0.91
N ASP A 86 8.54 -6.69 -1.53
CA ASP A 86 8.15 -7.19 -2.84
C ASP A 86 6.66 -7.54 -2.86
N TYR A 87 6.00 -7.25 -3.97
CA TYR A 87 4.59 -7.58 -4.18
C TYR A 87 3.61 -6.97 -3.16
N ALA A 88 4.00 -5.92 -2.43
CA ALA A 88 3.17 -5.36 -1.35
C ALA A 88 1.75 -4.99 -1.80
N PHE A 89 1.57 -4.53 -3.04
CA PHE A 89 0.29 -4.19 -3.65
C PHE A 89 0.02 -4.99 -4.94
N TRP A 90 0.62 -6.18 -5.07
CA TRP A 90 0.44 -7.02 -6.24
C TRP A 90 -1.03 -7.35 -6.48
N GLY A 91 -1.46 -7.20 -7.72
CA GLY A 91 -2.81 -7.60 -8.11
C GLY A 91 -3.94 -6.71 -7.57
N CYS A 92 -3.64 -5.52 -7.04
CA CYS A 92 -4.66 -4.53 -6.67
C CYS A 92 -5.31 -3.96 -7.95
N SER A 93 -6.10 -4.77 -8.65
CA SER A 93 -6.57 -4.50 -10.02
C SER A 93 -7.55 -3.34 -10.14
N ARG A 94 -8.19 -2.95 -9.04
CA ARG A 94 -9.09 -1.79 -8.99
C ARG A 94 -8.41 -0.49 -8.56
N MET A 95 -7.09 -0.51 -8.34
CA MET A 95 -6.35 0.69 -7.94
C MET A 95 -6.50 1.80 -8.98
N ARG A 96 -6.84 3.01 -8.52
CA ARG A 96 -7.03 4.22 -9.34
C ARG A 96 -6.11 5.35 -8.92
N GLU A 97 -5.74 5.37 -7.64
CA GLU A 97 -4.91 6.43 -7.08
C GLU A 97 -3.88 5.85 -6.11
N ILE A 98 -2.62 6.21 -6.30
CA ILE A 98 -1.53 5.91 -5.38
C ILE A 98 -0.86 7.23 -5.02
N HIS A 99 -0.86 7.57 -3.73
CA HIS A 99 -0.19 8.75 -3.21
C HIS A 99 1.07 8.32 -2.47
N ILE A 100 2.23 8.78 -2.91
CA ILE A 100 3.52 8.46 -2.30
C ILE A 100 4.11 9.73 -1.68
N GLY A 101 4.27 9.73 -0.34
CA GLY A 101 4.75 10.89 0.40
C GLY A 101 6.27 11.03 0.47
N TYR A 102 7.05 10.00 0.19
CA TYR A 102 8.50 10.08 0.27
C TYR A 102 9.18 10.50 -1.04
N LYS A 103 10.29 11.22 -0.91
CA LYS A 103 10.95 11.90 -2.04
C LYS A 103 11.96 11.03 -2.80
N SER A 104 12.31 9.87 -2.27
CA SER A 104 13.33 8.99 -2.87
C SER A 104 12.68 7.70 -3.38
N VAL A 105 12.94 7.38 -4.64
CA VAL A 105 12.55 6.09 -5.25
C VAL A 105 13.61 5.01 -5.07
N SER A 106 14.73 5.34 -4.41
CA SER A 106 15.82 4.40 -4.20
C SER A 106 15.37 3.22 -3.34
N GLY A 107 15.60 2.03 -3.84
CA GLY A 107 15.27 0.78 -3.13
C GLY A 107 13.83 0.31 -3.27
N MET A 108 12.98 0.97 -4.04
CA MET A 108 11.66 0.44 -4.34
C MET A 108 11.78 -0.71 -5.35
N ASN A 109 11.29 -1.89 -4.96
CA ASN A 109 11.28 -3.04 -5.85
C ASN A 109 10.25 -2.85 -6.97
N PRO A 110 10.59 -3.16 -8.24
CA PRO A 110 9.67 -3.07 -9.38
C PRO A 110 8.36 -3.86 -9.19
N SER A 111 8.37 -4.91 -8.39
CA SER A 111 7.22 -5.78 -8.16
C SER A 111 6.17 -5.21 -7.20
N VAL A 112 6.45 -4.09 -6.52
CA VAL A 112 5.54 -3.53 -5.48
C VAL A 112 4.13 -3.32 -6.02
N PHE A 113 3.99 -2.76 -7.24
CA PHE A 113 2.71 -2.49 -7.91
C PHE A 113 2.46 -3.39 -9.12
N GLU A 114 3.09 -4.55 -9.16
CA GLU A 114 2.89 -5.48 -10.29
C GLU A 114 1.42 -5.89 -10.39
N ASN A 115 0.91 -5.95 -11.62
CA ASN A 115 -0.49 -6.19 -11.96
C ASN A 115 -1.50 -5.11 -11.49
N VAL A 116 -1.02 -3.93 -11.14
CA VAL A 116 -1.85 -2.72 -11.10
C VAL A 116 -1.99 -2.19 -12.52
N ASP A 117 -3.20 -1.78 -12.92
CA ASP A 117 -3.40 -1.18 -14.25
C ASP A 117 -2.83 0.24 -14.29
N THR A 118 -1.57 0.35 -14.70
CA THR A 118 -0.83 1.61 -14.76
C THR A 118 -1.31 2.55 -15.87
N SER A 119 -2.18 2.07 -16.77
CA SER A 119 -2.76 2.91 -17.83
C SER A 119 -3.85 3.83 -17.32
N VAL A 120 -4.52 3.46 -16.24
CA VAL A 120 -5.64 4.21 -15.64
C VAL A 120 -5.36 4.70 -14.21
N CYS A 121 -4.44 4.05 -13.49
CA CYS A 121 -4.06 4.45 -12.15
C CYS A 121 -3.20 5.72 -12.19
N VAL A 122 -3.56 6.73 -11.39
CA VAL A 122 -2.78 7.95 -11.22
C VAL A 122 -1.80 7.78 -10.07
N LEU A 123 -0.54 8.06 -10.33
CA LEU A 123 0.52 8.09 -9.32
C LEU A 123 0.77 9.53 -8.90
N TYR A 124 0.42 9.86 -7.66
CA TYR A 124 0.69 11.16 -7.05
C TYR A 124 2.02 11.10 -6.30
N VAL A 125 2.90 12.04 -6.61
CA VAL A 125 4.27 12.10 -6.07
C VAL A 125 4.56 13.49 -5.50
N PRO A 126 5.53 13.63 -4.58
CA PRO A 126 5.89 14.94 -4.05
C PRO A 126 6.39 15.89 -5.13
N ARG A 127 6.16 17.18 -4.95
CA ARG A 127 6.64 18.24 -5.84
C ARG A 127 8.14 18.12 -6.10
N GLY A 128 8.55 18.28 -7.36
CA GLY A 128 9.93 18.15 -7.83
C GLY A 128 10.40 16.71 -8.03
N CYS A 129 9.53 15.70 -7.80
CA CYS A 129 9.91 14.29 -7.87
C CYS A 129 9.43 13.57 -9.12
N LYS A 130 8.58 14.19 -9.94
CA LYS A 130 7.97 13.53 -11.10
C LYS A 130 8.99 12.87 -12.03
N ASN A 131 10.10 13.55 -12.34
CA ASN A 131 11.11 13.00 -13.23
C ASN A 131 11.77 11.74 -12.65
N ALA A 132 12.12 11.76 -11.37
CA ALA A 132 12.72 10.61 -10.69
C ALA A 132 11.77 9.39 -10.70
N TYR A 133 10.48 9.61 -10.44
CA TYR A 133 9.47 8.56 -10.45
C TYR A 133 9.18 8.04 -11.85
N SER A 134 9.20 8.89 -12.88
CA SER A 134 8.90 8.51 -14.27
C SER A 134 9.94 7.59 -14.91
N ILE A 135 11.16 7.55 -14.37
CA ILE A 135 12.26 6.70 -14.87
C ILE A 135 12.59 5.52 -13.95
N ALA A 136 12.00 5.48 -12.73
CA ALA A 136 12.28 4.44 -11.77
C ALA A 136 11.68 3.09 -12.21
N ASP A 137 12.44 2.02 -12.00
CA ASP A 137 11.96 0.67 -12.27
C ASP A 137 10.68 0.37 -11.49
N GLY A 138 9.71 -0.27 -12.16
CA GLY A 138 8.40 -0.57 -11.60
C GLY A 138 7.42 0.61 -11.55
N LEU A 139 7.88 1.84 -11.74
CA LEU A 139 7.05 3.05 -11.72
C LEU A 139 6.95 3.74 -13.09
N ARG A 140 7.93 3.55 -13.95
CA ARG A 140 7.98 4.12 -15.32
C ARG A 140 6.82 3.68 -16.23
N SER A 141 6.12 2.61 -15.87
CA SER A 141 4.94 2.14 -16.59
C SER A 141 3.67 2.96 -16.32
N PHE A 142 3.66 3.75 -15.24
CA PHE A 142 2.54 4.65 -14.96
C PHE A 142 2.46 5.76 -16.00
N LYS A 143 1.33 5.83 -16.71
CA LYS A 143 1.11 6.85 -17.75
C LYS A 143 0.73 8.21 -17.17
N ASN A 144 0.18 8.22 -15.95
CA ASN A 144 -0.30 9.42 -15.28
C ASN A 144 0.45 9.61 -13.97
N ILE A 145 1.46 10.47 -13.96
CA ILE A 145 2.21 10.87 -12.76
C ILE A 145 1.95 12.35 -12.51
N VAL A 146 1.43 12.67 -11.34
CA VAL A 146 1.04 14.03 -10.92
C VAL A 146 1.79 14.42 -9.67
N GLU A 147 2.29 15.65 -9.63
CA GLU A 147 2.90 16.23 -8.42
C GLU A 147 1.85 16.87 -7.52
N GLU A 148 1.95 16.63 -6.22
CA GLU A 148 1.06 17.21 -5.19
C GLU A 148 1.80 17.82 -4.00
#